data_756a3be4edce7fd7404aad762c195dd4
#
_entry.id   756a3be4edce7fd7404aad762c195dd4
#
_cell.length_a   1.000
_cell.length_b   1.000
_cell.length_c   1.000
_cell.angle_alpha   90.00
_cell.angle_beta   90.00
_cell.angle_gamma   90.00
#
_symmetry.space_group_name_H-M   'P 1'
#
loop_
_entity.id
_entity.type
_entity.pdbx_description
1 polymer ?
#
loop_
_entity_poly.entity_id
_entity_poly.type
_entity_poly.pdbx_seq_one_letter_code
_entity_poly.pdbx_strand_id
1 'polypeptide(L)'
;MTYSVPGSVRTHLVSSSYLGSVDSPFVRTKAVIDQMKGWEIMTAVTNGTEYLRENSETFLPLEPREDYAAYLARVNRAVFSPYTQRLIRAAAGLILRKPISIEGDPYWTEVFNKNVDGCGSDIDEYARRQAICALTYGHCHTLVDFPAPTDARTLAEERALNRRPYWIEIEPKNIYGWRLDRDSNYGSLTQVRIAEKAVVPDGDFGEKVYDQVRVIEPGRYRIYRRDQQENQLQGSSAYPNSYDQTTTAGGEYEIVEQGVFDLEGIPLITVYANKVETMSSRPPLLDIAYLNLAHFQRQADLIHSLHIASQPMLVMEGWDDQTKDMAISVNYAMATQPGNKVYYVEPASSAFEAQSAEVQELQQQMSSLGISTLSQQKHVAESADARRLDRIDTNSMLAMVSMDLESGLQKSYNLAANYLGMEPPEVKISRDFDLSRFIGQDITSMGQLFENEIIDRGEFREMLVQGENSPKAA
;
A
#
# COMPACT_ATOMS: atom_id res chain seq x y z
N MET A 1 -29.62 34.86 -9.75
CA MET A 1 -29.44 34.00 -8.59
C MET A 1 -28.59 32.84 -9.02
N THR A 2 -27.31 32.92 -8.79
CA THR A 2 -26.35 31.88 -9.14
C THR A 2 -26.16 30.99 -7.95
N TYR A 3 -26.56 29.72 -8.05
CA TYR A 3 -26.31 28.69 -7.03
C TYR A 3 -24.81 28.34 -7.08
N SER A 4 -24.09 28.64 -6.02
CA SER A 4 -22.75 28.11 -5.77
C SER A 4 -22.89 26.76 -5.08
N VAL A 5 -22.32 25.70 -5.68
CA VAL A 5 -22.21 24.36 -5.11
C VAL A 5 -21.17 24.41 -3.98
N PRO A 6 -21.49 24.10 -2.71
CA PRO A 6 -20.50 23.94 -1.66
C PRO A 6 -19.98 22.51 -1.70
N GLY A 7 -18.69 22.34 -1.80
CA GLY A 7 -18.03 21.02 -1.61
C GLY A 7 -16.96 20.69 -2.63
N SER A 8 -16.18 21.66 -3.12
CA SER A 8 -14.92 21.31 -3.76
C SER A 8 -13.89 20.98 -2.67
N VAL A 9 -13.50 19.72 -2.59
CA VAL A 9 -12.24 19.31 -1.97
C VAL A 9 -11.17 20.28 -2.49
N ARG A 10 -10.69 21.18 -1.65
CA ARG A 10 -9.52 21.97 -1.94
C ARG A 10 -8.33 21.01 -1.94
N THR A 11 -8.12 20.31 -3.04
CA THR A 11 -6.78 19.86 -3.37
C THR A 11 -5.92 21.11 -3.37
N HIS A 12 -5.00 21.20 -2.43
CA HIS A 12 -3.90 22.15 -2.53
C HIS A 12 -3.19 21.82 -3.85
N LEU A 13 -3.57 22.52 -4.90
CA LEU A 13 -2.84 22.54 -6.15
C LEU A 13 -1.46 23.04 -5.79
N VAL A 14 -0.50 22.12 -5.72
CA VAL A 14 0.92 22.48 -5.75
C VAL A 14 1.06 23.37 -6.97
N SER A 15 1.27 24.66 -6.74
CA SER A 15 1.33 25.63 -7.82
C SER A 15 2.45 25.23 -8.77
N SER A 16 2.20 25.31 -10.06
CA SER A 16 3.14 24.96 -11.14
C SER A 16 4.44 25.80 -11.17
N SER A 17 4.62 26.69 -10.19
CA SER A 17 5.80 27.53 -10.04
C SER A 17 7.06 26.80 -9.55
N TYR A 18 6.96 25.52 -9.15
CA TYR A 18 8.10 24.72 -8.68
C TYR A 18 8.89 23.99 -9.79
N LEU A 19 8.59 24.23 -11.06
CA LEU A 19 9.35 23.71 -12.20
C LEU A 19 10.52 24.63 -12.61
N GLY A 20 11.09 25.39 -11.67
CA GLY A 20 12.39 26.01 -11.86
C GLY A 20 13.43 24.93 -12.11
N SER A 21 14.30 25.09 -13.10
CA SER A 21 15.39 24.18 -13.46
C SER A 21 16.44 24.11 -12.33
N VAL A 22 16.12 23.35 -11.27
CA VAL A 22 17.10 23.06 -10.25
C VAL A 22 17.76 21.73 -10.61
N ASP A 23 19.01 21.81 -11.03
CA ASP A 23 19.85 20.64 -11.31
C ASP A 23 20.32 20.01 -9.99
N SER A 24 19.40 19.32 -9.32
CA SER A 24 19.66 18.64 -8.05
C SER A 24 19.14 17.20 -8.10
N PRO A 25 19.90 16.23 -7.58
CA PRO A 25 19.44 14.84 -7.49
C PRO A 25 18.21 14.68 -6.58
N PHE A 26 17.96 15.61 -5.68
CA PHE A 26 16.87 15.60 -4.70
C PHE A 26 15.53 16.15 -5.24
N VAL A 27 15.49 16.64 -6.48
CA VAL A 27 14.26 17.16 -7.09
C VAL A 27 13.49 16.05 -7.81
N ARG A 28 12.20 15.90 -7.50
CA ARG A 28 11.32 14.93 -8.19
C ARG A 28 10.97 15.39 -9.58
N THR A 29 10.90 14.44 -10.53
CA THR A 29 10.39 14.73 -11.88
C THR A 29 8.87 14.89 -11.87
N LYS A 30 8.36 15.62 -12.89
CA LYS A 30 6.91 15.78 -13.07
C LYS A 30 6.16 14.45 -13.14
N ALA A 31 6.71 13.46 -13.83
CA ALA A 31 6.11 12.15 -13.97
C ALA A 31 5.95 11.41 -12.61
N VAL A 32 6.86 11.62 -11.66
CA VAL A 32 6.73 11.13 -10.29
C VAL A 32 5.65 11.92 -9.54
N ILE A 33 5.69 13.26 -9.60
CA ILE A 33 4.74 14.14 -8.90
C ILE A 33 3.29 13.83 -9.33
N ASP A 34 3.07 13.59 -10.62
CA ASP A 34 1.74 13.26 -11.15
C ASP A 34 1.18 11.94 -10.57
N GLN A 35 2.05 10.95 -10.29
CA GLN A 35 1.67 9.68 -9.68
C GLN A 35 1.51 9.77 -8.15
N MET A 36 2.24 10.66 -7.49
CA MET A 36 2.25 10.78 -6.02
C MET A 36 0.86 11.01 -5.44
N LYS A 37 -0.03 11.71 -6.12
CA LYS A 37 -1.40 11.96 -5.66
C LYS A 37 -2.17 10.66 -5.37
N GLY A 38 -2.05 9.68 -6.28
CA GLY A 38 -2.66 8.37 -6.08
C GLY A 38 -1.95 7.57 -4.99
N TRP A 39 -0.62 7.64 -4.93
CA TRP A 39 0.16 6.94 -3.91
C TRP A 39 -0.11 7.45 -2.50
N GLU A 40 -0.37 8.75 -2.33
CA GLU A 40 -0.72 9.35 -1.04
C GLU A 40 -2.03 8.78 -0.49
N ILE A 41 -3.07 8.72 -1.32
CA ILE A 41 -4.35 8.09 -0.95
C ILE A 41 -4.15 6.63 -0.58
N MET A 42 -3.41 5.87 -1.39
CA MET A 42 -3.13 4.46 -1.12
C MET A 42 -2.34 4.27 0.17
N THR A 43 -1.34 5.13 0.42
CA THR A 43 -0.56 5.12 1.67
C THR A 43 -1.46 5.38 2.88
N ALA A 44 -2.38 6.34 2.79
CA ALA A 44 -3.29 6.69 3.89
C ALA A 44 -4.22 5.51 4.24
N VAL A 45 -4.84 4.87 3.25
CA VAL A 45 -5.78 3.76 3.50
C VAL A 45 -5.09 2.44 3.86
N THR A 46 -3.80 2.29 3.56
CA THR A 46 -3.03 1.10 3.95
C THR A 46 -2.38 1.22 5.32
N ASN A 47 -1.99 2.43 5.74
CA ASN A 47 -1.44 2.67 7.08
C ASN A 47 -2.54 2.83 8.15
N GLY A 48 -3.75 3.22 7.76
CA GLY A 48 -4.93 3.16 8.62
C GLY A 48 -5.07 4.32 9.61
N THR A 49 -5.67 4.02 10.79
CA THR A 49 -6.18 5.04 11.72
C THR A 49 -5.13 6.03 12.21
N GLU A 50 -3.96 5.56 12.62
CA GLU A 50 -2.91 6.41 13.19
C GLU A 50 -2.39 7.39 12.15
N TYR A 51 -2.02 6.89 10.97
CA TYR A 51 -1.57 7.74 9.87
C TYR A 51 -2.61 8.79 9.46
N LEU A 52 -3.90 8.41 9.39
CA LEU A 52 -4.99 9.32 9.04
C LEU A 52 -5.21 10.40 10.11
N ARG A 53 -5.01 10.08 11.40
CA ARG A 53 -5.07 11.05 12.49
C ARG A 53 -3.89 12.01 12.49
N GLU A 54 -2.68 11.51 12.26
CA GLU A 54 -1.47 12.33 12.16
C GLU A 54 -1.53 13.31 10.97
N ASN A 55 -2.18 12.90 9.88
CA ASN A 55 -2.39 13.71 8.68
C ASN A 55 -3.82 14.22 8.55
N SER A 56 -4.48 14.48 9.69
CA SER A 56 -5.90 14.83 9.72
C SER A 56 -6.24 16.12 8.97
N GLU A 57 -5.32 17.08 8.88
CA GLU A 57 -5.52 18.28 8.07
C GLU A 57 -5.83 17.99 6.60
N THR A 58 -5.26 16.89 6.06
CA THR A 58 -5.48 16.44 4.69
C THR A 58 -6.70 15.53 4.56
N PHE A 59 -6.86 14.57 5.48
CA PHE A 59 -7.83 13.47 5.32
C PHE A 59 -9.12 13.65 6.12
N LEU A 60 -9.12 14.48 7.14
CA LEU A 60 -10.29 14.84 7.97
C LEU A 60 -10.23 16.33 8.32
N PRO A 61 -10.34 17.24 7.34
CA PRO A 61 -10.09 18.67 7.55
C PRO A 61 -11.03 19.30 8.57
N LEU A 62 -10.58 20.42 9.13
CA LEU A 62 -11.37 21.26 10.03
C LEU A 62 -12.59 21.82 9.28
N GLU A 63 -13.78 21.63 9.83
CA GLU A 63 -15.02 22.16 9.24
C GLU A 63 -15.16 23.68 9.44
N PRO A 64 -15.83 24.40 8.50
CA PRO A 64 -16.10 25.81 8.67
C PRO A 64 -16.86 26.07 9.97
N ARG A 65 -16.29 26.89 10.88
CA ARG A 65 -16.82 27.25 12.20
C ARG A 65 -16.75 26.14 13.27
N GLU A 66 -16.09 25.03 13.01
CA GLU A 66 -15.76 24.05 14.04
C GLU A 66 -14.70 24.64 14.99
N ASP A 67 -14.94 24.53 16.28
CA ASP A 67 -13.92 24.89 17.27
C ASP A 67 -12.76 23.89 17.23
N TYR A 68 -11.53 24.39 17.42
CA TYR A 68 -10.33 23.53 17.31
C TYR A 68 -10.30 22.40 18.33
N ALA A 69 -10.82 22.63 19.55
CA ALA A 69 -10.93 21.57 20.57
C ALA A 69 -11.96 20.50 20.17
N ALA A 70 -13.08 20.90 19.54
CA ALA A 70 -14.07 19.98 18.99
C ALA A 70 -13.50 19.18 17.82
N TYR A 71 -12.73 19.82 16.94
CA TYR A 71 -12.00 19.17 15.85
C TYR A 71 -11.04 18.09 16.36
N LEU A 72 -10.16 18.42 17.31
CA LEU A 72 -9.25 17.43 17.91
C LEU A 72 -10.00 16.27 18.56
N ALA A 73 -11.13 16.56 19.22
CA ALA A 73 -11.97 15.52 19.80
C ALA A 73 -12.63 14.63 18.72
N ARG A 74 -13.00 15.18 17.54
CA ARG A 74 -13.50 14.44 16.38
C ARG A 74 -12.40 13.55 15.78
N VAL A 75 -11.21 14.10 15.56
CA VAL A 75 -10.05 13.35 15.06
C VAL A 75 -9.68 12.18 15.97
N ASN A 76 -9.62 12.40 17.29
CA ASN A 76 -9.26 11.38 18.28
C ASN A 76 -10.30 10.24 18.38
N ARG A 77 -11.58 10.52 18.07
CA ARG A 77 -12.64 9.50 18.05
C ARG A 77 -12.76 8.78 16.71
N ALA A 78 -12.24 9.38 15.63
CA ALA A 78 -12.32 8.78 14.30
C ALA A 78 -11.54 7.47 14.23
N VAL A 79 -12.17 6.42 13.70
CA VAL A 79 -11.57 5.09 13.50
C VAL A 79 -11.73 4.69 12.05
N PHE A 80 -10.66 4.22 11.45
CA PHE A 80 -10.63 3.78 10.06
C PHE A 80 -10.91 2.29 9.93
N SER A 81 -11.79 1.93 9.01
CA SER A 81 -12.08 0.53 8.65
C SER A 81 -11.25 0.13 7.43
N PRO A 82 -10.28 -0.79 7.54
CA PRO A 82 -9.25 -1.02 6.52
C PRO A 82 -9.73 -1.94 5.36
N TYR A 83 -10.76 -1.55 4.64
CA TYR A 83 -11.31 -2.35 3.51
C TYR A 83 -10.28 -2.54 2.40
N THR A 84 -9.66 -1.47 1.91
CA THR A 84 -8.67 -1.52 0.83
C THR A 84 -7.46 -2.38 1.20
N GLN A 85 -6.93 -2.23 2.42
CA GLN A 85 -5.78 -3.02 2.89
C GLN A 85 -6.10 -4.52 2.94
N ARG A 86 -7.32 -4.87 3.39
CA ARG A 86 -7.77 -6.28 3.41
C ARG A 86 -7.85 -6.86 2.01
N LEU A 87 -8.32 -6.09 1.04
CA LEU A 87 -8.36 -6.51 -0.36
C LEU A 87 -6.97 -6.75 -0.94
N ILE A 88 -6.03 -5.83 -0.72
CA ILE A 88 -4.64 -5.96 -1.16
C ILE A 88 -4.02 -7.26 -0.61
N ARG A 89 -4.16 -7.48 0.72
CA ARG A 89 -3.62 -8.68 1.37
C ARG A 89 -4.28 -9.97 0.89
N ALA A 90 -5.58 -9.94 0.66
CA ALA A 90 -6.30 -11.09 0.13
C ALA A 90 -5.89 -11.40 -1.31
N ALA A 91 -5.74 -10.39 -2.18
CA ALA A 91 -5.26 -10.56 -3.55
C ALA A 91 -3.84 -11.12 -3.59
N ALA A 92 -2.92 -10.56 -2.79
CA ALA A 92 -1.55 -11.09 -2.68
C ALA A 92 -1.53 -12.53 -2.16
N GLY A 93 -2.39 -12.86 -1.18
CA GLY A 93 -2.54 -14.22 -0.67
C GLY A 93 -3.09 -15.21 -1.69
N LEU A 94 -3.95 -14.77 -2.61
CA LEU A 94 -4.43 -15.61 -3.71
C LEU A 94 -3.35 -15.84 -4.77
N ILE A 95 -2.59 -14.78 -5.14
CA ILE A 95 -1.48 -14.88 -6.11
C ILE A 95 -0.40 -15.86 -5.61
N LEU A 96 -0.07 -15.81 -4.32
CA LEU A 96 0.98 -16.63 -3.69
C LEU A 96 0.39 -17.73 -2.79
N ARG A 97 -0.77 -18.27 -3.17
CA ARG A 97 -1.42 -19.38 -2.43
C ARG A 97 -0.58 -20.65 -2.42
N LYS A 98 0.06 -20.93 -3.53
CA LYS A 98 1.02 -22.03 -3.67
C LYS A 98 2.44 -21.47 -3.65
N PRO A 99 3.41 -22.17 -3.05
CA PRO A 99 4.81 -21.78 -3.09
C PRO A 99 5.29 -21.58 -4.53
N ILE A 100 6.24 -20.68 -4.71
CA ILE A 100 6.86 -20.40 -6.00
C ILE A 100 7.70 -21.62 -6.39
N SER A 101 7.47 -22.19 -7.59
CA SER A 101 8.32 -23.23 -8.14
C SER A 101 9.58 -22.62 -8.74
N ILE A 102 10.74 -23.10 -8.30
CA ILE A 102 12.05 -22.64 -8.76
C ILE A 102 12.85 -23.88 -9.14
N GLU A 103 13.12 -24.00 -10.44
CA GLU A 103 13.81 -25.15 -11.02
C GLU A 103 15.16 -24.73 -11.57
N GLY A 104 16.24 -25.41 -11.15
CA GLY A 104 17.61 -25.09 -11.57
C GLY A 104 18.67 -25.68 -10.66
N ASP A 105 19.84 -25.04 -10.62
CA ASP A 105 20.94 -25.46 -9.75
C ASP A 105 20.50 -25.44 -8.27
N PRO A 106 20.85 -26.46 -7.47
CA PRO A 106 20.53 -26.52 -6.04
C PRO A 106 20.96 -25.29 -5.23
N TYR A 107 21.98 -24.56 -5.67
CA TYR A 107 22.39 -23.30 -5.04
C TYR A 107 21.23 -22.32 -4.87
N TRP A 108 20.35 -22.22 -5.89
CA TRP A 108 19.21 -21.31 -5.83
C TRP A 108 18.24 -21.66 -4.71
N THR A 109 17.88 -22.95 -4.59
CA THR A 109 16.90 -23.40 -3.59
C THR A 109 17.47 -23.59 -2.20
N GLU A 110 18.73 -24.01 -2.08
CA GLU A 110 19.35 -24.33 -0.80
C GLU A 110 20.01 -23.14 -0.11
N VAL A 111 20.52 -22.17 -0.90
CA VAL A 111 21.29 -21.03 -0.41
C VAL A 111 20.59 -19.72 -0.67
N PHE A 112 20.35 -19.39 -1.96
CA PHE A 112 19.90 -18.05 -2.33
C PHE A 112 18.47 -17.76 -1.85
N ASN A 113 17.53 -18.68 -2.08
CA ASN A 113 16.11 -18.48 -1.76
C ASN A 113 15.80 -18.38 -0.28
N LYS A 114 16.69 -18.83 0.58
CA LYS A 114 16.50 -18.73 2.05
C LYS A 114 16.73 -17.32 2.60
N ASN A 115 17.36 -16.46 1.82
CA ASN A 115 17.66 -15.10 2.23
C ASN A 115 17.99 -14.24 1.00
N VAL A 116 16.98 -13.86 0.22
CA VAL A 116 17.18 -13.15 -1.07
C VAL A 116 17.60 -11.71 -0.89
N ASP A 117 17.23 -11.07 0.22
CA ASP A 117 17.46 -9.65 0.50
C ASP A 117 18.68 -9.38 1.40
N GLY A 118 19.36 -10.42 1.87
CA GLY A 118 20.46 -10.27 2.83
C GLY A 118 19.99 -10.00 4.27
N CYS A 119 18.70 -9.80 4.50
CA CYS A 119 18.08 -9.50 5.79
C CYS A 119 17.32 -10.69 6.42
N GLY A 120 17.33 -11.84 5.76
CA GLY A 120 16.72 -13.08 6.23
C GLY A 120 15.40 -13.45 5.58
N SER A 121 14.88 -12.65 4.64
CA SER A 121 13.63 -12.98 3.95
C SER A 121 13.84 -14.06 2.90
N ASP A 122 12.99 -15.08 2.93
CA ASP A 122 12.93 -16.06 1.86
C ASP A 122 12.24 -15.51 0.61
N ILE A 123 12.25 -16.31 -0.46
CA ILE A 123 11.69 -15.90 -1.76
C ILE A 123 10.18 -15.69 -1.70
N ASP A 124 9.43 -16.52 -0.94
CA ASP A 124 7.98 -16.41 -0.84
C ASP A 124 7.58 -15.15 -0.05
N GLU A 125 8.31 -14.82 1.02
CA GLU A 125 8.13 -13.59 1.78
C GLU A 125 8.46 -12.36 0.93
N TYR A 126 9.59 -12.37 0.23
CA TYR A 126 9.99 -11.29 -0.66
C TYR A 126 8.96 -11.06 -1.78
N ALA A 127 8.53 -12.12 -2.46
CA ALA A 127 7.53 -12.03 -3.51
C ALA A 127 6.18 -11.52 -2.99
N ARG A 128 5.81 -11.89 -1.76
CA ARG A 128 4.59 -11.36 -1.11
C ARG A 128 4.68 -9.86 -0.87
N ARG A 129 5.81 -9.35 -0.42
CA ARG A 129 6.03 -7.90 -0.26
C ARG A 129 5.95 -7.20 -1.61
N GLN A 130 6.60 -7.74 -2.64
CA GLN A 130 6.53 -7.21 -4.01
C GLN A 130 5.10 -7.17 -4.55
N ALA A 131 4.31 -8.22 -4.34
CA ALA A 131 2.91 -8.26 -4.75
C ALA A 131 2.07 -7.22 -4.02
N ILE A 132 2.23 -7.09 -2.70
CA ILE A 132 1.52 -6.08 -1.90
C ILE A 132 1.91 -4.67 -2.35
N CYS A 133 3.19 -4.40 -2.55
CA CYS A 133 3.69 -3.11 -3.02
C CYS A 133 3.13 -2.77 -4.42
N ALA A 134 3.18 -3.71 -5.37
CA ALA A 134 2.65 -3.53 -6.72
C ALA A 134 1.12 -3.30 -6.72
N LEU A 135 0.36 -4.04 -5.91
CA LEU A 135 -1.09 -3.84 -5.75
C LEU A 135 -1.42 -2.50 -5.07
N THR A 136 -0.56 -2.03 -4.16
CA THR A 136 -0.75 -0.76 -3.45
C THR A 136 -0.46 0.43 -4.36
N TYR A 137 0.69 0.44 -5.03
CA TYR A 137 1.16 1.62 -5.77
C TYR A 137 1.03 1.50 -7.29
N GLY A 138 0.57 0.33 -7.78
CA GLY A 138 0.46 0.01 -9.21
C GLY A 138 1.71 -0.63 -9.79
N HIS A 139 2.86 -0.47 -9.15
CA HIS A 139 4.12 -1.14 -9.46
C HIS A 139 5.04 -1.19 -8.23
N CYS A 140 6.07 -2.01 -8.30
CA CYS A 140 7.14 -2.10 -7.31
C CYS A 140 8.46 -2.36 -8.02
N HIS A 141 9.58 -2.06 -7.36
CA HIS A 141 10.87 -2.26 -7.97
C HIS A 141 11.74 -3.19 -7.11
N THR A 142 12.58 -3.97 -7.78
CA THR A 142 13.68 -4.73 -7.21
C THR A 142 14.98 -4.18 -7.75
N LEU A 143 15.84 -3.66 -6.89
CA LEU A 143 17.23 -3.36 -7.23
C LEU A 143 18.07 -4.60 -6.89
N VAL A 144 18.74 -5.17 -7.89
CA VAL A 144 19.71 -6.26 -7.68
C VAL A 144 21.06 -5.64 -7.45
N ASP A 145 21.53 -5.71 -6.20
CA ASP A 145 22.80 -5.10 -5.78
C ASP A 145 23.82 -6.18 -5.38
N PHE A 146 25.07 -5.81 -5.33
CA PHE A 146 26.17 -6.70 -4.94
C PHE A 146 27.05 -6.02 -3.89
N PRO A 147 27.48 -6.75 -2.83
CA PRO A 147 28.33 -6.15 -1.79
C PRO A 147 29.59 -5.51 -2.33
N ALA A 148 30.02 -4.39 -1.71
CA ALA A 148 31.22 -3.68 -2.07
C ALA A 148 32.45 -4.63 -2.15
N PRO A 149 33.42 -4.37 -3.05
CA PRO A 149 34.64 -5.17 -3.15
C PRO A 149 35.34 -5.31 -1.80
N THR A 150 35.89 -6.49 -1.52
CA THR A 150 36.70 -6.77 -0.34
C THR A 150 38.09 -7.20 -0.79
N ASP A 151 39.03 -7.35 0.16
CA ASP A 151 40.36 -7.85 -0.09
C ASP A 151 40.42 -9.36 -0.42
N ALA A 152 39.27 -10.00 -0.59
CA ALA A 152 39.20 -11.40 -1.00
C ALA A 152 39.86 -11.61 -2.38
N ARG A 153 40.85 -12.49 -2.42
CA ARG A 153 41.65 -12.76 -3.62
C ARG A 153 41.21 -14.02 -4.38
N THR A 154 40.36 -14.81 -3.74
CA THR A 154 39.90 -16.08 -4.33
C THR A 154 38.38 -16.22 -4.23
N LEU A 155 37.78 -16.97 -5.15
CA LEU A 155 36.37 -17.31 -5.14
C LEU A 155 35.97 -18.08 -3.84
N ALA A 156 36.91 -18.85 -3.28
CA ALA A 156 36.69 -19.56 -2.03
C ALA A 156 36.57 -18.60 -0.83
N GLU A 157 37.37 -17.55 -0.79
CA GLU A 157 37.29 -16.49 0.22
C GLU A 157 36.00 -15.69 0.08
N GLU A 158 35.60 -15.35 -1.13
CA GLU A 158 34.32 -14.68 -1.40
C GLU A 158 33.12 -15.50 -0.94
N ARG A 159 33.13 -16.82 -1.22
CA ARG A 159 32.10 -17.74 -0.74
C ARG A 159 32.10 -17.88 0.79
N ALA A 160 33.28 -17.91 1.43
CA ALA A 160 33.38 -17.95 2.88
C ALA A 160 32.82 -16.68 3.55
N LEU A 161 32.95 -15.53 2.88
CA LEU A 161 32.36 -14.26 3.29
C LEU A 161 30.87 -14.13 2.92
N ASN A 162 30.27 -15.18 2.34
CA ASN A 162 28.88 -15.18 1.84
C ASN A 162 28.57 -13.99 0.93
N ARG A 163 29.56 -13.55 0.12
CA ARG A 163 29.37 -12.47 -0.84
C ARG A 163 28.54 -12.98 -2.02
N ARG A 164 27.36 -12.45 -2.16
CA ARG A 164 26.40 -12.81 -3.21
C ARG A 164 25.53 -11.63 -3.52
N PRO A 165 24.91 -11.58 -4.70
CA PRO A 165 23.90 -10.57 -5.00
C PRO A 165 22.74 -10.67 -4.00
N TYR A 166 22.12 -9.54 -3.71
CA TYR A 166 20.93 -9.44 -2.87
C TYR A 166 19.94 -8.47 -3.51
N TRP A 167 18.68 -8.63 -3.13
CA TRP A 167 17.59 -7.85 -3.69
C TRP A 167 17.12 -6.80 -2.70
N ILE A 168 17.00 -5.57 -3.17
CA ILE A 168 16.46 -4.46 -2.39
C ILE A 168 15.09 -4.11 -2.98
N GLU A 169 14.07 -4.15 -2.15
CA GLU A 169 12.74 -3.67 -2.50
C GLU A 169 12.72 -2.15 -2.49
N ILE A 170 12.29 -1.54 -3.61
CA ILE A 170 12.16 -0.09 -3.74
C ILE A 170 10.70 0.25 -4.02
N GLU A 171 10.06 0.93 -3.07
CA GLU A 171 8.72 1.46 -3.28
C GLU A 171 8.73 2.59 -4.32
N PRO A 172 7.70 2.73 -5.16
CA PRO A 172 7.65 3.77 -6.20
C PRO A 172 7.81 5.19 -5.67
N LYS A 173 7.33 5.46 -4.46
CA LYS A 173 7.46 6.80 -3.82
C LYS A 173 8.90 7.19 -3.52
N ASN A 174 9.83 6.20 -3.45
CA ASN A 174 11.25 6.41 -3.25
C ASN A 174 11.99 6.67 -4.57
N ILE A 175 11.34 6.55 -5.72
CA ILE A 175 11.90 6.97 -7.00
C ILE A 175 11.69 8.48 -7.16
N TYR A 176 12.79 9.25 -7.26
CA TYR A 176 12.71 10.71 -7.47
C TYR A 176 12.64 11.08 -8.95
N GLY A 177 13.09 10.18 -9.81
CA GLY A 177 12.99 10.39 -11.26
C GLY A 177 13.78 9.38 -12.05
N TRP A 178 13.51 9.34 -13.34
CA TRP A 178 14.20 8.50 -14.30
C TRP A 178 14.37 9.20 -15.64
N ARG A 179 15.28 8.68 -16.44
CA ARG A 179 15.47 9.06 -17.84
C ARG A 179 15.45 7.81 -18.71
N LEU A 180 14.86 7.93 -19.88
CA LEU A 180 14.78 6.88 -20.90
C LEU A 180 15.63 7.28 -22.08
N ASP A 181 16.27 6.30 -22.71
CA ASP A 181 16.87 6.47 -24.03
C ASP A 181 15.76 6.65 -25.07
N ARG A 182 15.91 7.63 -25.94
CA ARG A 182 14.97 7.93 -27.03
C ARG A 182 15.56 7.65 -28.40
N ASP A 183 16.88 7.46 -28.48
CA ASP A 183 17.61 7.48 -29.74
C ASP A 183 18.14 6.08 -30.12
N SER A 184 18.93 5.44 -29.26
CA SER A 184 19.66 4.22 -29.61
C SER A 184 18.98 2.93 -29.14
N ASN A 185 18.43 2.95 -27.93
CA ASN A 185 17.72 1.81 -27.34
C ASN A 185 16.42 2.25 -26.69
N TYR A 186 15.47 2.58 -27.54
CA TYR A 186 14.20 3.22 -27.16
C TYR A 186 13.50 2.52 -26.00
N GLY A 187 13.28 3.28 -24.92
CA GLY A 187 12.59 2.83 -23.73
C GLY A 187 13.48 2.18 -22.66
N SER A 188 14.79 2.03 -22.89
CA SER A 188 15.73 1.59 -21.86
C SER A 188 16.01 2.73 -20.86
N LEU A 189 16.25 2.36 -19.59
CA LEU A 189 16.62 3.31 -18.54
C LEU A 189 18.06 3.76 -18.72
N THR A 190 18.28 5.07 -18.80
CA THR A 190 19.61 5.69 -18.84
C THR A 190 20.01 6.34 -17.50
N GLN A 191 19.04 6.63 -16.64
CA GLN A 191 19.29 7.12 -15.29
C GLN A 191 18.08 6.80 -14.42
N VAL A 192 18.32 6.43 -13.17
CA VAL A 192 17.31 6.37 -12.12
C VAL A 192 17.85 7.03 -10.86
N ARG A 193 16.96 7.71 -10.12
CA ARG A 193 17.27 8.37 -8.85
C ARG A 193 16.40 7.79 -7.75
N ILE A 194 17.04 7.16 -6.77
CA ILE A 194 16.40 6.44 -5.68
C ILE A 194 16.71 7.18 -4.37
N ALA A 195 15.66 7.58 -3.66
CA ALA A 195 15.80 8.16 -2.32
C ALA A 195 16.03 7.04 -1.30
N GLU A 196 17.01 7.24 -0.44
CA GLU A 196 17.39 6.32 0.62
C GLU A 196 17.60 7.09 1.92
N LYS A 197 17.48 6.39 3.05
CA LYS A 197 17.87 6.91 4.36
C LYS A 197 19.10 6.14 4.85
N ALA A 198 20.17 6.86 5.18
CA ALA A 198 21.33 6.25 5.81
C ALA A 198 21.29 6.52 7.31
N VAL A 199 21.32 5.46 8.10
CA VAL A 199 21.46 5.52 9.54
C VAL A 199 22.93 5.33 9.87
N VAL A 200 23.54 6.33 10.50
CA VAL A 200 24.95 6.30 10.89
C VAL A 200 25.03 6.37 12.41
N PRO A 201 25.81 5.49 13.08
CA PRO A 201 26.01 5.57 14.51
C PRO A 201 26.59 6.94 14.92
N ASP A 202 26.05 7.51 16.01
CA ASP A 202 26.52 8.75 16.63
C ASP A 202 26.87 8.50 18.11
N GLY A 203 28.10 8.12 18.38
CA GLY A 203 28.53 7.63 19.68
C GLY A 203 28.10 6.18 19.96
N ASP A 204 28.04 5.80 21.24
CA ASP A 204 27.76 4.42 21.66
C ASP A 204 26.27 4.04 21.58
N PHE A 205 25.37 5.01 21.62
CA PHE A 205 23.92 4.78 21.74
C PHE A 205 23.07 5.67 20.81
N GLY A 206 23.68 6.64 20.13
CA GLY A 206 22.97 7.58 19.26
C GLY A 206 23.01 7.15 17.80
N GLU A 207 22.06 7.67 17.02
CA GLU A 207 21.96 7.47 15.58
C GLU A 207 21.66 8.79 14.89
N LYS A 208 22.35 9.03 13.76
CA LYS A 208 22.03 10.12 12.84
C LYS A 208 21.44 9.55 11.56
N VAL A 209 20.33 10.12 11.12
CA VAL A 209 19.65 9.72 9.89
C VAL A 209 19.90 10.79 8.83
N TYR A 210 20.48 10.39 7.71
CA TYR A 210 20.75 11.26 6.57
C TYR A 210 19.86 10.91 5.40
N ASP A 211 19.31 11.93 4.72
CA ASP A 211 18.66 11.74 3.44
C ASP A 211 19.71 11.63 2.34
N GLN A 212 19.60 10.55 1.56
CA GLN A 212 20.51 10.27 0.44
C GLN A 212 19.71 10.02 -0.83
N VAL A 213 20.33 10.28 -1.97
CA VAL A 213 19.83 9.90 -3.28
C VAL A 213 20.90 9.11 -4.01
N ARG A 214 20.59 7.85 -4.30
CA ARG A 214 21.37 7.00 -5.18
C ARG A 214 21.00 7.26 -6.62
N VAL A 215 21.95 7.73 -7.41
CA VAL A 215 21.82 7.92 -8.85
C VAL A 215 22.52 6.78 -9.56
N ILE A 216 21.75 5.98 -10.30
CA ILE A 216 22.27 4.83 -11.05
C ILE A 216 22.17 5.16 -12.54
N GLU A 217 23.26 4.98 -13.25
CA GLU A 217 23.41 5.08 -14.70
C GLU A 217 24.03 3.77 -15.21
N PRO A 218 23.92 3.41 -16.49
CA PRO A 218 24.59 2.23 -17.00
C PRO A 218 26.07 2.20 -16.65
N GLY A 219 26.53 1.15 -15.97
CA GLY A 219 27.90 0.92 -15.56
C GLY A 219 28.40 1.72 -14.35
N ARG A 220 27.61 2.60 -13.76
CA ARG A 220 28.05 3.40 -12.61
C ARG A 220 26.92 3.82 -11.68
N TYR A 221 27.27 4.07 -10.41
CA TYR A 221 26.38 4.72 -9.45
C TYR A 221 27.10 5.79 -8.63
N ARG A 222 26.32 6.73 -8.08
CA ARG A 222 26.76 7.79 -7.17
C ARG A 222 25.72 7.98 -6.09
N ILE A 223 26.14 8.12 -4.85
CA ILE A 223 25.27 8.41 -3.71
C ILE A 223 25.53 9.84 -3.26
N TYR A 224 24.49 10.65 -3.34
CA TYR A 224 24.50 12.03 -2.90
C TYR A 224 23.85 12.12 -1.53
N ARG A 225 24.52 12.75 -0.58
CA ARG A 225 24.02 13.02 0.76
C ARG A 225 23.78 14.52 0.91
N ARG A 226 22.66 14.88 1.50
CA ARG A 226 22.39 16.26 1.89
C ARG A 226 22.84 16.43 3.34
N ASP A 227 23.61 17.49 3.59
CA ASP A 227 23.91 17.89 4.95
C ASP A 227 22.61 18.42 5.59
N GLN A 228 22.15 17.76 6.62
CA GLN A 228 21.03 18.28 7.42
C GLN A 228 21.61 19.44 8.23
N GLN A 229 21.37 20.67 7.80
CA GLN A 229 21.43 21.75 8.75
C GLN A 229 20.51 21.39 9.92
N GLU A 230 21.05 21.37 11.14
CA GLU A 230 20.29 21.21 12.38
C GLU A 230 19.11 22.20 12.40
N ASN A 231 18.02 21.87 11.76
CA ASN A 231 16.75 22.44 12.08
C ASN A 231 16.40 21.84 13.43
N GLN A 232 16.80 22.58 14.49
CA GLN A 232 16.36 22.35 15.85
C GLN A 232 14.89 21.96 15.80
N LEU A 233 14.62 20.77 16.31
CA LEU A 233 13.28 20.26 16.61
C LEU A 233 12.62 21.20 17.63
N GLN A 234 12.16 22.36 17.18
CA GLN A 234 11.18 23.14 17.90
C GLN A 234 9.80 22.67 17.49
N GLY A 235 9.28 21.73 18.27
CA GLY A 235 7.83 21.56 18.46
C GLY A 235 6.98 21.20 17.25
N SER A 236 7.49 20.43 16.29
CA SER A 236 6.71 19.94 15.17
C SER A 236 6.63 18.41 15.25
N SER A 237 5.41 17.91 15.12
CA SER A 237 4.99 16.52 15.05
C SER A 237 6.12 15.50 14.70
N ALA A 238 6.23 14.43 15.48
CA ALA A 238 7.30 13.42 15.42
C ALA A 238 7.41 12.66 14.09
N TYR A 239 6.56 12.97 13.12
CA TYR A 239 6.64 12.48 11.75
C TYR A 239 6.63 13.68 10.81
N PRO A 240 7.73 13.97 10.08
CA PRO A 240 7.67 14.97 9.03
C PRO A 240 6.60 14.50 8.04
N ASN A 241 5.58 15.31 7.83
CA ASN A 241 4.63 15.14 6.74
C ASN A 241 5.45 14.93 5.47
N SER A 242 5.50 13.71 5.00
CA SER A 242 6.44 13.24 3.98
C SER A 242 6.24 13.92 2.61
N TYR A 243 5.27 14.83 2.52
CA TYR A 243 4.89 15.50 1.27
C TYR A 243 5.03 17.03 1.26
N ASP A 244 5.18 17.66 2.41
CA ASP A 244 5.58 19.08 2.45
C ASP A 244 7.11 19.20 2.32
N GLN A 245 7.67 18.53 1.34
CA GLN A 245 8.97 18.88 0.81
C GLN A 245 8.80 19.97 -0.25
N THR A 246 8.37 21.13 0.15
CA THR A 246 9.04 22.34 -0.27
C THR A 246 10.46 22.28 0.29
N THR A 247 11.20 21.25 -0.09
CA THR A 247 12.63 21.27 0.08
C THR A 247 13.10 22.47 -0.70
N THR A 248 13.42 23.51 0.05
CA THR A 248 14.29 24.58 -0.42
C THR A 248 15.36 23.93 -1.26
N ALA A 249 15.33 24.20 -2.57
CA ALA A 249 16.24 23.65 -3.57
C ALA A 249 17.71 24.11 -3.36
N GLY A 250 18.12 24.49 -2.16
CA GLY A 250 19.32 25.19 -1.80
C GLY A 250 20.16 24.56 -0.69
N GLY A 251 20.03 23.26 -0.39
CA GLY A 251 21.01 22.58 0.47
C GLY A 251 22.22 22.13 -0.34
N GLU A 252 23.41 22.36 0.17
CA GLU A 252 24.62 21.74 -0.36
C GLU A 252 24.49 20.22 -0.21
N TYR A 253 24.97 19.48 -1.21
CA TYR A 253 25.04 18.03 -1.19
C TYR A 253 26.42 17.57 -1.65
N GLU A 254 26.88 16.48 -1.11
CA GLU A 254 28.17 15.88 -1.44
C GLU A 254 27.99 14.46 -1.97
N ILE A 255 28.97 13.99 -2.74
CA ILE A 255 29.05 12.58 -3.15
C ILE A 255 29.79 11.84 -2.03
N VAL A 256 29.03 10.99 -1.29
CA VAL A 256 29.60 10.20 -0.20
C VAL A 256 30.12 8.84 -0.66
N GLU A 257 29.58 8.34 -1.78
CA GLU A 257 29.98 7.06 -2.36
C GLU A 257 29.78 7.06 -3.87
N GLN A 258 30.64 6.39 -4.59
CA GLN A 258 30.52 6.14 -6.02
C GLN A 258 31.20 4.84 -6.40
N GLY A 259 30.69 4.19 -7.44
CA GLY A 259 31.25 2.95 -7.94
C GLY A 259 30.88 2.66 -9.39
N VAL A 260 31.50 1.61 -9.92
CA VAL A 260 31.26 1.08 -11.25
C VAL A 260 30.85 -0.38 -11.15
N PHE A 261 30.03 -0.84 -12.08
CA PHE A 261 29.62 -2.24 -12.19
C PHE A 261 29.57 -2.64 -13.67
N ASP A 262 29.84 -3.91 -13.94
CA ASP A 262 29.89 -4.45 -15.31
C ASP A 262 28.59 -5.16 -15.65
N LEU A 263 27.53 -4.38 -15.88
CA LEU A 263 26.22 -4.86 -16.35
C LEU A 263 25.75 -3.99 -17.51
N GLU A 264 25.12 -4.65 -18.49
CA GLU A 264 24.38 -3.97 -19.54
C GLU A 264 23.09 -3.34 -18.98
N GLY A 265 23.16 -2.04 -18.61
CA GLY A 265 22.00 -1.32 -18.15
C GLY A 265 21.92 -1.13 -16.62
N ILE A 266 20.79 -0.63 -16.16
CA ILE A 266 20.52 -0.35 -14.75
C ILE A 266 19.89 -1.60 -14.11
N PRO A 267 20.44 -2.13 -13.00
CA PRO A 267 19.97 -3.38 -12.36
C PRO A 267 18.68 -3.17 -11.55
N LEU A 268 17.73 -2.42 -12.10
CA LEU A 268 16.42 -2.14 -11.50
C LEU A 268 15.31 -2.81 -12.31
N ILE A 269 14.63 -3.76 -11.69
CA ILE A 269 13.51 -4.49 -12.26
C ILE A 269 12.22 -3.90 -11.73
N THR A 270 11.22 -3.69 -12.60
CA THR A 270 9.90 -3.20 -12.21
C THR A 270 8.86 -4.28 -12.43
N VAL A 271 8.11 -4.60 -11.36
CA VAL A 271 6.92 -5.45 -11.37
C VAL A 271 5.70 -4.54 -11.42
N TYR A 272 4.80 -4.75 -12.37
CA TYR A 272 3.60 -3.93 -12.54
C TYR A 272 2.34 -4.71 -12.12
N ALA A 273 1.41 -4.03 -11.46
CA ALA A 273 0.04 -4.52 -11.30
C ALA A 273 -0.90 -3.92 -12.36
N ASN A 274 -0.60 -2.70 -12.84
CA ASN A 274 -1.37 -2.03 -13.89
C ASN A 274 -0.47 -1.02 -14.62
N LYS A 275 0.29 -1.51 -15.59
CA LYS A 275 1.26 -0.70 -16.36
C LYS A 275 0.55 0.29 -17.27
N VAL A 276 0.95 1.56 -17.19
CA VAL A 276 0.56 2.62 -18.15
C VAL A 276 1.71 2.87 -19.12
N GLU A 277 2.90 3.17 -18.59
CA GLU A 277 4.14 3.40 -19.32
C GLU A 277 5.34 2.85 -18.55
N THR A 278 6.54 2.96 -19.10
CA THR A 278 7.76 2.60 -18.37
C THR A 278 7.89 3.45 -17.12
N MET A 279 8.03 2.83 -15.96
CA MET A 279 8.09 3.48 -14.62
C MET A 279 6.82 4.26 -14.25
N SER A 280 5.70 3.99 -14.91
CA SER A 280 4.42 4.63 -14.65
C SER A 280 3.29 3.61 -14.61
N SER A 281 2.42 3.75 -13.62
CA SER A 281 1.29 2.87 -13.39
C SER A 281 0.15 3.58 -12.67
N ARG A 282 -1.03 2.98 -12.69
CA ARG A 282 -2.15 3.40 -11.85
C ARG A 282 -2.42 2.31 -10.81
N PRO A 283 -2.52 2.65 -9.52
CA PRO A 283 -2.91 1.67 -8.50
C PRO A 283 -4.25 1.01 -8.85
N PRO A 284 -4.34 -0.31 -8.91
CA PRO A 284 -5.56 -1.00 -9.38
C PRO A 284 -6.75 -0.81 -8.44
N LEU A 285 -6.50 -0.57 -7.16
CA LEU A 285 -7.54 -0.38 -6.13
C LEU A 285 -7.73 1.08 -5.72
N LEU A 286 -7.26 2.05 -6.52
CA LEU A 286 -7.32 3.48 -6.19
C LEU A 286 -8.76 3.98 -6.03
N ASP A 287 -9.69 3.53 -6.88
CA ASP A 287 -11.08 3.96 -6.81
C ASP A 287 -11.76 3.46 -5.52
N ILE A 288 -11.42 2.24 -5.09
CA ILE A 288 -11.88 1.70 -3.79
C ILE A 288 -11.25 2.45 -2.62
N ALA A 289 -9.99 2.87 -2.74
CA ALA A 289 -9.32 3.68 -1.74
C ALA A 289 -10.01 5.03 -1.50
N TYR A 290 -10.48 5.68 -2.57
CA TYR A 290 -11.29 6.91 -2.45
C TYR A 290 -12.61 6.67 -1.72
N LEU A 291 -13.32 5.57 -2.03
CA LEU A 291 -14.55 5.21 -1.31
C LEU A 291 -14.26 4.91 0.17
N ASN A 292 -13.14 4.24 0.45
CA ASN A 292 -12.74 3.92 1.82
C ASN A 292 -12.39 5.17 2.63
N LEU A 293 -11.78 6.17 1.98
CA LEU A 293 -11.53 7.48 2.60
C LEU A 293 -12.84 8.25 2.85
N ALA A 294 -13.76 8.27 1.87
CA ALA A 294 -15.08 8.87 2.04
C ALA A 294 -15.86 8.21 3.19
N HIS A 295 -15.81 6.88 3.28
CA HIS A 295 -16.40 6.15 4.40
C HIS A 295 -15.80 6.58 5.74
N PHE A 296 -14.48 6.74 5.83
CA PHE A 296 -13.82 7.21 7.06
C PHE A 296 -14.32 8.59 7.48
N GLN A 297 -14.42 9.54 6.54
CA GLN A 297 -14.90 10.89 6.81
C GLN A 297 -16.35 10.88 7.32
N ARG A 298 -17.24 10.18 6.61
CA ARG A 298 -18.67 10.06 7.02
C ARG A 298 -18.85 9.34 8.34
N GLN A 299 -18.05 8.30 8.60
CA GLN A 299 -18.07 7.59 9.87
C GLN A 299 -17.59 8.48 11.03
N ALA A 300 -16.55 9.28 10.82
CA ALA A 300 -16.05 10.23 11.81
C ALA A 300 -17.11 11.28 12.17
N ASP A 301 -17.82 11.82 11.18
CA ASP A 301 -18.90 12.79 11.37
C ASP A 301 -20.09 12.17 12.11
N LEU A 302 -20.48 10.96 11.76
CA LEU A 302 -21.56 10.21 12.43
C LEU A 302 -21.22 9.95 13.91
N ILE A 303 -20.01 9.46 14.20
CA ILE A 303 -19.55 9.19 15.57
C ILE A 303 -19.53 10.50 16.39
N HIS A 304 -19.07 11.59 15.79
CA HIS A 304 -19.03 12.89 16.44
C HIS A 304 -20.46 13.42 16.74
N SER A 305 -21.36 13.33 15.76
CA SER A 305 -22.75 13.74 15.90
C SER A 305 -23.49 12.92 16.97
N LEU A 306 -23.30 11.60 16.98
CA LEU A 306 -23.86 10.71 18.01
C LEU A 306 -23.29 11.00 19.38
N HIS A 307 -22.02 11.35 19.51
CA HIS A 307 -21.41 11.72 20.77
C HIS A 307 -22.04 13.00 21.36
N ILE A 308 -22.26 14.02 20.51
CA ILE A 308 -22.94 15.26 20.94
C ILE A 308 -24.40 14.95 21.32
N ALA A 309 -25.09 14.17 20.50
CA ALA A 309 -26.50 13.82 20.71
C ALA A 309 -26.74 12.96 21.97
N SER A 310 -25.73 12.19 22.39
CA SER A 310 -25.79 11.39 23.63
C SER A 310 -25.76 12.22 24.90
N GLN A 311 -25.51 13.53 24.78
CA GLN A 311 -25.51 14.48 25.90
C GLN A 311 -26.69 15.46 25.74
N PRO A 312 -27.89 15.13 26.26
CA PRO A 312 -29.06 15.98 26.14
C PRO A 312 -28.79 17.31 26.83
N MET A 313 -29.14 18.42 26.16
CA MET A 313 -28.96 19.76 26.68
C MET A 313 -30.15 20.11 27.57
N LEU A 314 -29.90 20.43 28.83
CA LEU A 314 -30.91 20.97 29.72
C LEU A 314 -31.18 22.44 29.37
N VAL A 315 -32.40 22.74 28.94
CA VAL A 315 -32.85 24.11 28.68
C VAL A 315 -33.76 24.56 29.82
N MET A 316 -33.48 25.75 30.34
CA MET A 316 -34.21 26.38 31.43
C MET A 316 -34.76 27.74 30.95
N GLU A 317 -36.06 27.79 30.67
CA GLU A 317 -36.74 29.02 30.24
C GLU A 317 -37.25 29.81 31.46
N GLY A 318 -37.07 31.13 31.43
CA GLY A 318 -37.58 32.04 32.45
C GLY A 318 -36.72 32.17 33.70
N TRP A 319 -35.46 31.71 33.70
CA TRP A 319 -34.53 31.81 34.83
C TRP A 319 -33.62 33.00 34.67
N ASP A 320 -33.39 33.71 35.82
CA ASP A 320 -32.47 34.87 35.88
C ASP A 320 -31.02 34.40 36.06
N ASP A 321 -30.05 35.19 35.57
CA ASP A 321 -28.61 34.89 35.50
C ASP A 321 -27.94 34.73 36.90
N GLN A 322 -28.73 34.91 37.97
CA GLN A 322 -28.23 34.73 39.33
C GLN A 322 -28.12 33.27 39.84
N THR A 323 -28.49 32.27 39.03
CA THR A 323 -28.44 30.84 39.40
C THR A 323 -27.25 30.09 38.81
N LYS A 324 -26.09 30.74 38.71
CA LYS A 324 -24.90 30.21 38.05
C LYS A 324 -24.30 28.91 38.63
N ASP A 325 -24.65 28.55 39.86
CA ASP A 325 -24.03 27.43 40.57
C ASP A 325 -25.01 26.26 40.87
N MET A 326 -25.93 25.97 39.96
CA MET A 326 -26.87 24.88 40.18
C MET A 326 -26.25 23.55 39.78
N ALA A 327 -26.02 22.68 40.77
CA ALA A 327 -25.57 21.33 40.52
C ALA A 327 -26.68 20.49 39.83
N ILE A 328 -26.42 20.09 38.60
CA ILE A 328 -27.32 19.20 37.85
C ILE A 328 -26.87 17.74 38.09
N SER A 329 -27.70 16.95 38.76
CA SER A 329 -27.44 15.54 39.04
C SER A 329 -28.70 14.73 38.86
N VAL A 330 -28.56 13.48 38.48
CA VAL A 330 -29.66 12.52 38.26
C VAL A 330 -30.53 12.33 39.50
N ASN A 331 -30.03 12.69 40.66
CA ASN A 331 -30.68 12.50 41.95
C ASN A 331 -31.36 13.77 42.53
N TYR A 332 -31.40 14.89 41.79
CA TYR A 332 -32.06 16.11 42.25
C TYR A 332 -33.37 16.34 41.50
N ALA A 333 -34.46 16.46 42.24
CA ALA A 333 -35.71 16.97 41.72
C ALA A 333 -35.70 18.51 41.73
N MET A 334 -35.94 19.14 40.58
CA MET A 334 -35.97 20.59 40.45
C MET A 334 -37.42 21.10 40.58
N ALA A 335 -37.67 21.93 41.57
CA ALA A 335 -38.95 22.65 41.69
C ALA A 335 -38.89 23.93 40.86
N THR A 336 -39.82 24.10 39.91
CA THR A 336 -39.92 25.28 39.05
C THR A 336 -41.00 26.24 39.56
N GLN A 337 -40.79 27.57 39.43
CA GLN A 337 -41.85 28.56 39.66
C GLN A 337 -42.90 28.55 38.54
N PRO A 338 -44.14 28.96 38.79
CA PRO A 338 -45.13 29.07 37.75
C PRO A 338 -44.67 29.98 36.60
N GLY A 339 -44.62 29.44 35.40
CA GLY A 339 -44.18 30.13 34.19
C GLY A 339 -42.75 29.71 33.70
N ASN A 340 -41.92 29.11 34.55
CA ASN A 340 -40.61 28.60 34.16
C ASN A 340 -40.73 27.17 33.65
N LYS A 341 -39.95 26.86 32.60
CA LYS A 341 -39.92 25.51 32.02
C LYS A 341 -38.50 24.98 32.08
N VAL A 342 -38.38 23.68 32.38
CA VAL A 342 -37.16 22.93 32.34
C VAL A 342 -37.41 21.68 31.48
N TYR A 343 -36.63 21.53 30.42
CA TYR A 343 -36.77 20.37 29.54
C TYR A 343 -35.43 20.05 28.90
N TYR A 344 -35.29 18.80 28.47
CA TYR A 344 -34.14 18.38 27.67
C TYR A 344 -34.43 18.58 26.20
N VAL A 345 -33.46 19.14 25.49
CA VAL A 345 -33.47 19.22 24.03
C VAL A 345 -32.54 18.15 23.50
N GLU A 346 -33.12 17.28 22.68
CA GLU A 346 -32.38 16.24 21.98
C GLU A 346 -32.41 16.53 20.46
N PRO A 347 -31.30 16.26 19.73
CA PRO A 347 -31.32 16.35 18.28
C PRO A 347 -32.31 15.35 17.65
N ALA A 348 -32.88 15.69 16.49
CA ALA A 348 -33.82 14.81 15.79
C ALA A 348 -33.10 13.53 15.29
N SER A 349 -33.67 12.35 15.59
CA SER A 349 -33.10 11.04 15.23
C SER A 349 -32.99 10.79 13.72
N SER A 350 -33.87 11.41 12.93
CA SER A 350 -33.89 11.20 11.46
C SER A 350 -32.60 11.60 10.73
N ALA A 351 -31.84 12.58 11.25
CA ALA A 351 -30.54 12.96 10.68
C ALA A 351 -29.49 11.88 10.87
N PHE A 352 -29.49 11.18 12.01
CA PHE A 352 -28.54 10.08 12.28
C PHE A 352 -28.84 8.83 11.47
N GLU A 353 -30.13 8.56 11.23
CA GLU A 353 -30.55 7.46 10.35
C GLU A 353 -30.06 7.67 8.92
N ALA A 354 -30.19 8.90 8.38
CA ALA A 354 -29.69 9.24 7.06
C ALA A 354 -28.16 9.11 6.95
N GLN A 355 -27.41 9.61 7.93
CA GLN A 355 -25.93 9.47 7.98
C GLN A 355 -25.52 8.00 8.10
N SER A 356 -26.21 7.22 8.93
CA SER A 356 -25.94 5.77 9.07
C SER A 356 -26.21 5.02 7.77
N ALA A 357 -27.29 5.37 7.06
CA ALA A 357 -27.60 4.78 5.76
C ALA A 357 -26.54 5.09 4.70
N GLU A 358 -26.00 6.33 4.67
CA GLU A 358 -24.92 6.71 3.77
C GLU A 358 -23.63 5.92 4.06
N VAL A 359 -23.26 5.75 5.33
CA VAL A 359 -22.10 4.93 5.73
C VAL A 359 -22.28 3.48 5.27
N GLN A 360 -23.50 2.91 5.45
CA GLN A 360 -23.82 1.54 4.99
C GLN A 360 -23.78 1.42 3.47
N GLU A 361 -24.25 2.42 2.74
CA GLU A 361 -24.21 2.45 1.28
C GLU A 361 -22.77 2.44 0.77
N LEU A 362 -21.86 3.25 1.35
CA LEU A 362 -20.44 3.24 1.02
C LEU A 362 -19.81 1.86 1.29
N GLN A 363 -20.17 1.20 2.39
CA GLN A 363 -19.72 -0.16 2.68
C GLN A 363 -20.20 -1.16 1.62
N GLN A 364 -21.45 -1.04 1.16
CA GLN A 364 -22.00 -1.89 0.10
C GLN A 364 -21.28 -1.65 -1.24
N GLN A 365 -21.03 -0.38 -1.59
CA GLN A 365 -20.29 -0.02 -2.80
C GLN A 365 -18.87 -0.60 -2.77
N MET A 366 -18.12 -0.46 -1.67
CA MET A 366 -16.79 -1.07 -1.51
C MET A 366 -16.86 -2.59 -1.59
N SER A 367 -17.88 -3.20 -1.02
CA SER A 367 -18.08 -4.65 -1.07
C SER A 367 -18.41 -5.12 -2.49
N SER A 368 -19.22 -4.40 -3.23
CA SER A 368 -19.56 -4.76 -4.62
C SER A 368 -18.35 -4.64 -5.56
N LEU A 369 -17.49 -3.61 -5.37
CA LEU A 369 -16.33 -3.39 -6.19
C LEU A 369 -15.11 -4.25 -5.79
N GLY A 370 -15.00 -4.63 -4.55
CA GLY A 370 -13.79 -5.25 -4.03
C GLY A 370 -13.96 -6.65 -3.47
N ILE A 371 -14.89 -6.84 -2.53
CA ILE A 371 -15.02 -8.11 -1.79
C ILE A 371 -15.81 -9.14 -2.59
N SER A 372 -16.73 -8.70 -3.46
CA SER A 372 -17.45 -9.63 -4.34
C SER A 372 -16.51 -10.44 -5.23
N THR A 373 -15.35 -9.87 -5.53
CA THR A 373 -14.30 -10.50 -6.32
C THR A 373 -13.44 -11.49 -5.51
N LEU A 374 -13.33 -11.31 -4.20
CA LEU A 374 -12.44 -12.14 -3.36
C LEU A 374 -13.17 -13.08 -2.39
N SER A 375 -14.47 -12.90 -2.14
CA SER A 375 -15.22 -13.72 -1.19
C SER A 375 -16.30 -14.58 -1.86
N GLN A 376 -16.26 -15.86 -1.57
CA GLN A 376 -17.29 -16.83 -1.98
C GLN A 376 -18.61 -16.72 -1.19
N GLN A 377 -18.71 -15.80 -0.23
CA GLN A 377 -19.88 -15.66 0.64
C GLN A 377 -20.59 -14.34 0.38
N LYS A 378 -21.53 -14.35 -0.57
CA LYS A 378 -22.60 -13.35 -0.62
C LYS A 378 -23.89 -13.95 -0.05
N HIS A 379 -24.46 -13.24 0.91
CA HIS A 379 -25.77 -13.55 1.49
C HIS A 379 -26.97 -13.09 0.63
N VAL A 380 -26.71 -12.64 -0.60
CA VAL A 380 -27.77 -12.20 -1.53
C VAL A 380 -27.81 -13.15 -2.72
N ALA A 381 -29.03 -13.56 -3.09
CA ALA A 381 -29.28 -14.43 -4.23
C ALA A 381 -29.00 -13.72 -5.56
N GLU A 382 -27.74 -13.79 -6.01
CA GLU A 382 -27.35 -13.40 -7.36
C GLU A 382 -27.45 -14.61 -8.31
N SER A 383 -27.73 -14.32 -9.61
CA SER A 383 -27.75 -15.38 -10.62
C SER A 383 -26.36 -16.03 -10.77
N ALA A 384 -26.36 -17.32 -11.11
CA ALA A 384 -25.11 -18.07 -11.33
C ALA A 384 -24.22 -17.43 -12.41
N ASP A 385 -24.84 -16.78 -13.41
CA ASP A 385 -24.12 -16.10 -14.50
C ASP A 385 -23.43 -14.81 -14.05
N ALA A 386 -24.06 -14.00 -13.19
CA ALA A 386 -23.43 -12.80 -12.63
C ALA A 386 -22.19 -13.17 -11.80
N ARG A 387 -22.27 -14.23 -10.99
CA ARG A 387 -21.11 -14.73 -10.23
C ARG A 387 -19.99 -15.25 -11.12
N ARG A 388 -20.34 -15.83 -12.27
CA ARG A 388 -19.35 -16.34 -13.23
C ARG A 388 -18.61 -15.21 -13.92
N LEU A 389 -19.27 -14.12 -14.28
CA LEU A 389 -18.67 -12.92 -14.88
C LEU A 389 -17.73 -12.23 -13.88
N ASP A 390 -18.16 -12.02 -12.64
CA ASP A 390 -17.32 -11.42 -11.59
C ASP A 390 -16.04 -12.23 -11.34
N ARG A 391 -16.10 -13.56 -11.40
CA ARG A 391 -14.92 -14.44 -11.26
C ARG A 391 -13.97 -14.32 -12.43
N ILE A 392 -14.46 -14.17 -13.65
CA ILE A 392 -13.62 -14.02 -14.83
C ILE A 392 -12.79 -12.74 -14.74
N ASP A 393 -13.38 -11.62 -14.35
CA ASP A 393 -12.68 -10.34 -14.23
C ASP A 393 -11.60 -10.37 -13.15
N THR A 394 -11.92 -10.94 -12.00
CA THR A 394 -10.96 -11.07 -10.89
C THR A 394 -9.81 -11.98 -11.22
N ASN A 395 -10.11 -13.17 -11.75
CA ASN A 395 -9.09 -14.11 -12.14
C ASN A 395 -8.18 -13.52 -13.23
N SER A 396 -8.73 -12.66 -14.11
CA SER A 396 -7.94 -11.95 -15.12
C SER A 396 -6.98 -10.95 -14.49
N MET A 397 -7.41 -10.14 -13.51
CA MET A 397 -6.54 -9.20 -12.82
C MET A 397 -5.43 -9.92 -12.02
N LEU A 398 -5.81 -10.93 -11.23
CA LEU A 398 -4.85 -11.73 -10.45
C LEU A 398 -3.84 -12.44 -11.36
N ALA A 399 -4.31 -12.99 -12.50
CA ALA A 399 -3.44 -13.64 -13.47
C ALA A 399 -2.44 -12.66 -14.08
N MET A 400 -2.86 -11.44 -14.44
CA MET A 400 -1.95 -10.42 -14.98
C MET A 400 -0.88 -10.04 -13.96
N VAL A 401 -1.25 -9.75 -12.71
CA VAL A 401 -0.28 -9.43 -11.65
C VAL A 401 0.66 -10.60 -11.38
N SER A 402 0.15 -11.83 -11.39
CA SER A 402 0.96 -13.04 -11.23
C SER A 402 1.99 -13.21 -12.36
N MET A 403 1.59 -12.95 -13.62
CA MET A 403 2.50 -13.00 -14.78
C MET A 403 3.60 -11.93 -14.69
N ASP A 404 3.24 -10.72 -14.30
CA ASP A 404 4.20 -9.62 -14.16
C ASP A 404 5.16 -9.87 -12.99
N LEU A 405 4.67 -10.43 -11.88
CA LEU A 405 5.50 -10.83 -10.74
C LEU A 405 6.46 -11.95 -11.14
N GLU A 406 5.99 -13.01 -11.82
CA GLU A 406 6.80 -14.11 -12.34
C GLU A 406 7.91 -13.58 -13.27
N SER A 407 7.53 -12.73 -14.23
CA SER A 407 8.49 -12.08 -15.15
C SER A 407 9.50 -11.19 -14.40
N GLY A 408 9.06 -10.45 -13.39
CA GLY A 408 9.93 -9.62 -12.58
C GLY A 408 10.95 -10.42 -11.77
N LEU A 409 10.48 -11.48 -11.10
CA LEU A 409 11.35 -12.39 -10.35
C LEU A 409 12.34 -13.09 -11.29
N GLN A 410 11.89 -13.60 -12.45
CA GLN A 410 12.77 -14.22 -13.45
C GLN A 410 13.89 -13.27 -13.88
N LYS A 411 13.58 -12.00 -14.17
CA LYS A 411 14.58 -10.99 -14.51
C LYS A 411 15.55 -10.72 -13.36
N SER A 412 15.07 -10.71 -12.13
CA SER A 412 15.90 -10.53 -10.95
C SER A 412 16.87 -11.68 -10.76
N TYR A 413 16.42 -12.93 -11.00
CA TYR A 413 17.30 -14.10 -11.01
C TYR A 413 18.32 -14.05 -12.16
N ASN A 414 17.91 -13.60 -13.34
CA ASN A 414 18.83 -13.47 -14.48
C ASN A 414 19.97 -12.48 -14.15
N LEU A 415 19.66 -11.34 -13.50
CA LEU A 415 20.68 -10.40 -13.05
C LEU A 415 21.59 -10.99 -11.96
N ALA A 416 21.00 -11.68 -10.96
CA ALA A 416 21.77 -12.33 -9.91
C ALA A 416 22.69 -13.44 -10.50
N ALA A 417 22.19 -14.19 -11.48
CA ALA A 417 22.95 -15.22 -12.19
C ALA A 417 24.13 -14.61 -12.96
N ASN A 418 23.93 -13.46 -13.62
CA ASN A 418 25.01 -12.74 -14.30
C ASN A 418 26.13 -12.34 -13.33
N TYR A 419 25.79 -11.86 -12.14
CA TYR A 419 26.81 -11.55 -11.10
C TYR A 419 27.58 -12.79 -10.64
N LEU A 420 26.91 -13.95 -10.57
CA LEU A 420 27.50 -15.20 -10.09
C LEU A 420 28.20 -16.01 -11.20
N GLY A 421 27.99 -15.66 -12.45
CA GLY A 421 28.46 -16.46 -13.59
C GLY A 421 27.80 -17.84 -13.65
N MET A 422 26.52 -17.95 -13.25
CA MET A 422 25.73 -19.18 -13.20
C MET A 422 24.54 -19.10 -14.14
N GLU A 423 23.96 -20.26 -14.47
CA GLU A 423 22.68 -20.30 -15.18
C GLU A 423 21.54 -19.87 -14.24
N PRO A 424 20.60 -19.01 -14.70
CA PRO A 424 19.46 -18.61 -13.89
C PRO A 424 18.47 -19.78 -13.73
N PRO A 425 17.76 -19.84 -12.59
CA PRO A 425 16.69 -20.83 -12.43
C PRO A 425 15.46 -20.42 -13.24
N GLU A 426 14.58 -21.38 -13.53
CA GLU A 426 13.25 -21.13 -14.06
C GLU A 426 12.28 -20.86 -12.90
N VAL A 427 11.53 -19.75 -12.98
CA VAL A 427 10.57 -19.33 -11.97
C VAL A 427 9.15 -19.50 -12.49
N LYS A 428 8.29 -20.16 -11.72
CA LYS A 428 6.87 -20.35 -12.05
C LYS A 428 5.99 -20.02 -10.85
N ILE A 429 4.99 -19.16 -11.07
CA ILE A 429 3.95 -18.86 -10.11
C ILE A 429 2.65 -19.54 -10.55
N SER A 430 2.00 -20.24 -9.63
CA SER A 430 0.72 -20.89 -9.92
C SER A 430 -0.37 -19.86 -10.23
N ARG A 431 -1.10 -20.07 -11.33
CA ARG A 431 -2.23 -19.23 -11.75
C ARG A 431 -3.58 -19.88 -11.46
N ASP A 432 -3.57 -20.88 -10.59
CA ASP A 432 -4.79 -21.52 -10.11
C ASP A 432 -5.35 -20.74 -8.92
N PHE A 433 -6.30 -19.85 -9.19
CA PHE A 433 -6.97 -19.02 -8.19
C PHE A 433 -8.32 -19.60 -7.75
N ASP A 434 -8.71 -20.75 -8.29
CA ASP A 434 -9.99 -21.36 -7.96
C ASP A 434 -9.94 -21.97 -6.57
N LEU A 435 -10.75 -21.40 -5.67
CA LEU A 435 -10.97 -21.89 -4.31
C LEU A 435 -12.13 -22.89 -4.25
N SER A 436 -12.79 -23.20 -5.38
CA SER A 436 -13.84 -24.18 -5.40
C SER A 436 -13.24 -25.55 -5.11
N ARG A 437 -13.26 -25.94 -3.83
CA ARG A 437 -13.12 -27.35 -3.47
C ARG A 437 -14.22 -28.09 -4.19
N PHE A 438 -13.86 -29.24 -4.79
CA PHE A 438 -14.89 -30.13 -5.31
C PHE A 438 -15.92 -30.39 -4.20
N ILE A 439 -17.16 -30.02 -4.43
CA ILE A 439 -18.26 -30.36 -3.56
C ILE A 439 -18.36 -31.89 -3.62
N GLY A 440 -18.79 -32.55 -2.54
CA GLY A 440 -18.89 -34.01 -2.52
C GLY A 440 -19.64 -34.61 -3.70
N GLN A 441 -20.56 -33.87 -4.34
CA GLN A 441 -21.20 -34.23 -5.62
C GLN A 441 -20.23 -34.29 -6.80
N ASP A 442 -19.24 -33.41 -6.86
CA ASP A 442 -18.26 -33.40 -7.95
C ASP A 442 -17.33 -34.63 -7.85
N ILE A 443 -16.92 -34.97 -6.62
CA ILE A 443 -16.10 -36.18 -6.36
C ILE A 443 -16.91 -37.43 -6.72
N THR A 444 -18.20 -37.47 -6.40
CA THR A 444 -19.08 -38.58 -6.76
C THR A 444 -19.26 -38.71 -8.28
N SER A 445 -19.43 -37.57 -8.96
CA SER A 445 -19.51 -37.54 -10.41
C SER A 445 -18.23 -37.95 -11.10
N MET A 446 -17.06 -37.54 -10.59
CA MET A 446 -15.74 -37.97 -11.04
C MET A 446 -15.52 -39.46 -10.78
N GLY A 447 -15.96 -39.97 -9.63
CA GLY A 447 -15.96 -41.40 -9.34
C GLY A 447 -16.78 -42.21 -10.33
N GLN A 448 -17.97 -41.72 -10.73
CA GLN A 448 -18.81 -42.32 -11.75
C GLN A 448 -18.16 -42.29 -13.15
N LEU A 449 -17.45 -41.21 -13.52
CA LEU A 449 -16.72 -41.14 -14.76
C LEU A 449 -15.56 -42.16 -14.80
N PHE A 450 -14.89 -42.34 -13.67
CA PHE A 450 -13.84 -43.34 -13.52
C PHE A 450 -14.39 -44.77 -13.54
N GLU A 451 -15.52 -45.04 -12.84
CA GLU A 451 -16.18 -46.36 -12.85
C GLU A 451 -16.73 -46.72 -14.25
N ASN A 452 -17.15 -45.70 -15.04
CA ASN A 452 -17.63 -45.87 -16.41
C ASN A 452 -16.46 -45.93 -17.46
N GLU A 453 -15.22 -45.98 -17.01
CA GLU A 453 -14.01 -46.04 -17.88
C GLU A 453 -13.90 -44.83 -18.85
N ILE A 454 -14.52 -43.71 -18.54
CA ILE A 454 -14.47 -42.48 -19.36
C ILE A 454 -13.16 -41.71 -19.12
N ILE A 455 -12.60 -41.79 -17.89
CA ILE A 455 -11.32 -41.22 -17.51
C ILE A 455 -10.42 -42.31 -16.93
N ASP A 456 -9.10 -42.18 -17.17
CA ASP A 456 -8.14 -43.13 -16.66
C ASP A 456 -7.75 -42.84 -15.20
N ARG A 457 -6.97 -43.73 -14.57
CA ARG A 457 -6.52 -43.59 -13.18
C ARG A 457 -5.57 -42.41 -12.99
N GLY A 458 -4.81 -42.04 -14.03
CA GLY A 458 -3.91 -40.88 -14.03
C GLY A 458 -4.71 -39.60 -14.06
N GLU A 459 -5.65 -39.46 -14.97
CA GLU A 459 -6.54 -38.31 -15.13
C GLU A 459 -7.41 -38.12 -13.87
N PHE A 460 -7.98 -39.18 -13.31
CA PHE A 460 -8.73 -39.12 -12.07
C PHE A 460 -7.88 -38.63 -10.90
N ARG A 461 -6.62 -39.07 -10.80
CA ARG A 461 -5.69 -38.62 -9.76
C ARG A 461 -5.28 -37.17 -9.96
N GLU A 462 -5.02 -36.75 -11.19
CA GLU A 462 -4.73 -35.34 -11.51
C GLU A 462 -5.90 -34.42 -11.16
N MET A 463 -7.12 -34.80 -11.49
CA MET A 463 -8.33 -34.05 -11.12
C MET A 463 -8.51 -33.94 -9.62
N LEU A 464 -8.26 -35.01 -8.85
CA LEU A 464 -8.29 -34.98 -7.38
C LEU A 464 -7.19 -34.11 -6.78
N VAL A 465 -5.97 -34.10 -7.36
CA VAL A 465 -4.86 -33.26 -6.92
C VAL A 465 -5.16 -31.78 -7.19
N GLN A 466 -5.73 -31.45 -8.36
CA GLN A 466 -6.16 -30.11 -8.70
C GLN A 466 -7.25 -29.60 -7.73
N GLY A 467 -8.13 -30.50 -7.25
CA GLY A 467 -9.14 -30.20 -6.25
C GLY A 467 -8.67 -30.25 -4.80
N GLU A 468 -7.37 -30.43 -4.53
CA GLU A 468 -6.77 -30.55 -3.17
C GLU A 468 -7.36 -31.68 -2.30
N ASN A 469 -8.04 -32.62 -2.90
CA ASN A 469 -8.67 -33.76 -2.21
C ASN A 469 -7.88 -35.08 -2.33
N SER A 470 -6.64 -35.01 -2.78
CA SER A 470 -5.81 -36.21 -2.88
C SER A 470 -5.42 -36.69 -1.45
N PRO A 471 -5.66 -37.95 -1.08
CA PRO A 471 -5.06 -38.51 0.13
C PRO A 471 -3.54 -38.45 -0.06
N LYS A 472 -2.84 -37.87 0.94
CA LYS A 472 -1.37 -37.93 0.97
C LYS A 472 -0.96 -39.36 0.72
N ALA A 473 -0.13 -39.58 -0.30
CA ALA A 473 0.45 -40.89 -0.56
C ALA A 473 1.17 -41.33 0.72
N ALA A 474 0.68 -42.42 1.33
CA ALA A 474 1.34 -43.11 2.42
C ALA A 474 2.53 -43.86 1.85
#